data_de0f4a048293bc2757f7c0822f9542c7
#
_entry.id   de0f4a048293bc2757f7c0822f9542c7
#
_cell.length_a   1.000
_cell.length_b   1.000
_cell.length_c   1.000
_cell.angle_alpha   90.00
_cell.angle_beta   90.00
_cell.angle_gamma   90.00
#
_symmetry.space_group_name_H-M   'P 1'
#
loop_
_entity.id
_entity.type
_entity.pdbx_description
1 polymer ?
#
loop_
_entity_poly.entity_id
_entity_poly.type
_entity_poly.pdbx_seq_one_letter_code
_entity_poly.pdbx_strand_id
1 'polypeptide(L)'
;MSVLPYSLYQKNGDARIPQSDQALDYLLKVRANERMSPALCKKIIASNAFWHGTGYGWIVRDGLGRITDLIPLDASTCSIRWDGEARHYWYDFTADGLSITLAPSQLVIVFFDTYDGVHGRGVLDLARETIKADGSAQMYGRKFYQNGARMSGIVEVDADLGKDGREAIKNEFSRYAAGAEDAFKVAVLTRGYKYSPIGLNQKDSQYIESRGFSVEEVSRFTGIPAYMLQTGKQSYQSNEQQQLDFVENTLLPHVTAWEQEMSYKLIGWRRQEQGWYLRANVGVLLR
;
A
#
# COMPACT_ATOMS: atom_id res chain seq x y z
N MET A 1 12.61 4.83 -3.98
CA MET A 1 12.48 6.19 -3.43
C MET A 1 13.43 6.45 -2.26
N SER A 2 13.37 5.67 -1.17
CA SER A 2 14.15 5.92 0.05
C SER A 2 15.67 5.92 -0.12
N VAL A 3 16.18 5.07 -0.97
CA VAL A 3 17.65 4.91 -1.21
C VAL A 3 18.22 5.90 -2.23
N LEU A 4 17.38 6.68 -2.93
CA LEU A 4 17.85 7.63 -3.91
C LEU A 4 18.61 8.79 -3.24
N PRO A 5 19.88 9.03 -3.59
CA PRO A 5 20.61 10.18 -3.12
C PRO A 5 20.14 11.44 -3.88
N TYR A 6 19.79 12.47 -3.12
CA TYR A 6 19.45 13.78 -3.66
C TYR A 6 20.67 14.67 -3.60
N SER A 7 20.91 15.41 -4.69
CA SER A 7 21.98 16.39 -4.78
C SER A 7 21.45 17.71 -5.31
N LEU A 8 22.10 18.78 -4.91
CA LEU A 8 21.78 20.14 -5.28
C LEU A 8 22.52 20.51 -6.57
N TYR A 9 21.80 21.10 -7.52
CA TYR A 9 22.33 21.56 -8.79
C TYR A 9 21.88 22.98 -9.06
N GLN A 10 22.67 23.68 -9.89
CA GLN A 10 22.28 24.95 -10.47
C GLN A 10 22.36 24.84 -12.00
N LYS A 11 21.30 25.26 -12.67
CA LYS A 11 21.25 25.34 -14.13
C LYS A 11 21.95 26.63 -14.57
N ASN A 12 22.97 26.51 -15.49
CA ASN A 12 23.62 27.63 -16.12
C ASN A 12 23.61 27.38 -17.63
N GLY A 13 22.67 27.99 -18.35
CA GLY A 13 22.37 27.64 -19.72
C GLY A 13 21.91 26.17 -19.82
N ASP A 14 22.61 25.37 -20.63
CA ASP A 14 22.37 23.93 -20.76
C ASP A 14 23.17 23.07 -19.77
N ALA A 15 24.12 23.67 -19.06
CA ALA A 15 24.99 22.98 -18.12
C ALA A 15 24.29 22.83 -16.76
N ARG A 16 24.53 21.66 -16.11
CA ARG A 16 24.11 21.35 -14.75
C ARG A 16 25.32 21.35 -13.84
N ILE A 17 25.44 22.36 -12.99
CA ILE A 17 26.60 22.53 -12.12
C ILE A 17 26.21 22.00 -10.73
N PRO A 18 26.92 20.97 -10.21
CA PRO A 18 26.72 20.53 -8.84
C PRO A 18 27.01 21.66 -7.87
N GLN A 19 26.13 21.82 -6.89
CA GLN A 19 26.26 22.81 -5.83
C GLN A 19 26.25 22.13 -4.47
N SER A 20 26.76 22.81 -3.46
CA SER A 20 26.72 22.35 -2.08
C SER A 20 26.07 23.42 -1.19
N ASP A 21 25.18 22.96 -0.31
CA ASP A 21 24.62 23.74 0.78
C ASP A 21 24.76 22.88 2.03
N GLN A 22 25.61 23.33 2.96
CA GLN A 22 25.99 22.53 4.12
C GLN A 22 24.78 22.04 4.93
N ALA A 23 23.74 22.85 5.12
CA ALA A 23 22.55 22.49 5.87
C ALA A 23 21.70 21.47 5.10
N LEU A 24 21.47 21.69 3.81
CA LEU A 24 20.73 20.75 2.97
C LEU A 24 21.47 19.44 2.75
N ASP A 25 22.77 19.49 2.55
CA ASP A 25 23.60 18.29 2.40
C ASP A 25 23.57 17.45 3.69
N TYR A 26 23.64 18.10 4.87
CA TYR A 26 23.53 17.40 6.13
C TYR A 26 22.15 16.74 6.27
N LEU A 27 21.07 17.48 6.02
CA LEU A 27 19.69 17.01 6.12
C LEU A 27 19.39 15.82 5.16
N LEU A 28 19.88 15.90 3.93
CA LEU A 28 19.54 14.95 2.89
C LEU A 28 20.47 13.74 2.77
N LYS A 29 21.70 13.85 3.31
CA LYS A 29 22.74 12.83 3.16
C LYS A 29 23.22 12.24 4.50
N VAL A 30 23.16 13.00 5.60
CA VAL A 30 23.71 12.58 6.91
C VAL A 30 22.61 12.27 7.91
N ARG A 31 21.77 13.27 8.26
CA ARG A 31 20.71 13.15 9.27
C ARG A 31 19.48 13.96 8.87
N ALA A 32 18.33 13.33 8.81
CA ALA A 32 17.06 14.03 8.59
C ALA A 32 16.53 14.69 9.85
N ASN A 33 16.77 14.10 11.01
CA ASN A 33 16.44 14.61 12.34
C ASN A 33 17.23 13.81 13.39
N GLU A 34 17.09 14.17 14.67
CA GLU A 34 17.82 13.52 15.76
C GLU A 34 17.66 11.98 15.79
N ARG A 35 16.48 11.46 15.40
CA ARG A 35 16.14 10.04 15.49
C ARG A 35 16.42 9.25 14.22
N MET A 36 16.42 9.89 13.02
CA MET A 36 16.31 9.18 11.75
C MET A 36 17.38 9.57 10.75
N SER A 37 17.85 8.58 10.00
CA SER A 37 18.62 8.80 8.78
C SER A 37 17.71 9.36 7.67
N PRO A 38 18.27 10.06 6.66
CA PRO A 38 17.49 10.56 5.53
C PRO A 38 16.78 9.46 4.74
N ALA A 39 17.40 8.29 4.64
CA ALA A 39 16.80 7.13 3.95
C ALA A 39 15.56 6.62 4.70
N LEU A 40 15.61 6.52 6.04
CA LEU A 40 14.48 6.10 6.85
C LEU A 40 13.35 7.13 6.83
N CYS A 41 13.68 8.42 6.96
CA CYS A 41 12.71 9.50 6.87
C CYS A 41 11.96 9.48 5.53
N LYS A 42 12.68 9.43 4.41
CA LYS A 42 12.09 9.30 3.07
C LYS A 42 11.25 8.02 2.92
N LYS A 43 11.69 6.90 3.51
CA LYS A 43 10.94 5.65 3.48
C LYS A 43 9.58 5.80 4.16
N ILE A 44 9.52 6.41 5.33
CA ILE A 44 8.27 6.60 6.07
C ILE A 44 7.31 7.51 5.28
N ILE A 45 7.80 8.65 4.76
CA ILE A 45 6.99 9.56 3.95
C ILE A 45 6.45 8.82 2.70
N ALA A 46 7.32 8.08 1.99
CA ALA A 46 6.92 7.32 0.79
C ALA A 46 5.91 6.20 1.12
N SER A 47 6.09 5.50 2.25
CA SER A 47 5.14 4.49 2.71
C SER A 47 3.77 5.07 3.00
N ASN A 48 3.71 6.22 3.69
CA ASN A 48 2.46 6.91 3.95
C ASN A 48 1.77 7.33 2.65
N ALA A 49 2.52 7.91 1.70
CA ALA A 49 1.99 8.25 0.39
C ALA A 49 1.43 7.00 -0.33
N PHE A 50 2.18 5.91 -0.33
CA PHE A 50 1.78 4.66 -0.99
C PHE A 50 0.50 4.06 -0.39
N TRP A 51 0.44 3.93 0.94
CA TRP A 51 -0.69 3.27 1.60
C TRP A 51 -1.91 4.18 1.77
N HIS A 52 -1.69 5.41 2.22
CA HIS A 52 -2.74 6.37 2.61
C HIS A 52 -2.97 7.49 1.57
N GLY A 53 -2.19 7.50 0.49
CA GLY A 53 -2.32 8.47 -0.59
C GLY A 53 -1.44 9.71 -0.44
N THR A 54 -1.16 10.14 0.78
CA THR A 54 -0.34 11.33 1.06
C THR A 54 0.76 11.01 2.05
N GLY A 55 1.96 11.45 1.77
CA GLY A 55 3.08 11.43 2.71
C GLY A 55 3.47 12.85 3.12
N TYR A 56 3.66 13.04 4.41
CA TYR A 56 3.95 14.34 5.00
C TYR A 56 5.33 14.34 5.67
N GLY A 57 6.13 15.37 5.36
CA GLY A 57 7.38 15.67 6.05
C GLY A 57 7.33 17.07 6.64
N TRP A 58 7.34 17.20 7.97
CA TRP A 58 7.38 18.49 8.63
C TRP A 58 8.78 19.09 8.58
N ILE A 59 8.87 20.29 8.02
CA ILE A 59 10.11 21.08 7.90
C ILE A 59 10.23 21.93 9.15
N VAL A 60 11.13 21.57 10.05
CA VAL A 60 11.44 22.36 11.23
C VAL A 60 12.48 23.40 10.87
N ARG A 61 12.28 24.63 11.33
CA ARG A 61 13.17 25.76 11.10
C ARG A 61 13.60 26.41 12.40
N ASP A 62 14.83 26.86 12.47
CA ASP A 62 15.33 27.67 13.59
C ASP A 62 14.79 29.11 13.55
N GLY A 63 15.11 29.91 14.58
CA GLY A 63 14.71 31.32 14.66
C GLY A 63 15.26 32.20 13.53
N LEU A 64 16.23 31.75 12.75
CA LEU A 64 16.79 32.41 11.57
C LEU A 64 16.18 31.89 10.25
N GLY A 65 15.20 30.98 10.33
CA GLY A 65 14.54 30.39 9.16
C GLY A 65 15.33 29.28 8.47
N ARG A 66 16.46 28.83 9.01
CA ARG A 66 17.25 27.73 8.47
C ARG A 66 16.60 26.41 8.83
N ILE A 67 16.59 25.46 7.89
CA ILE A 67 16.03 24.13 8.11
C ILE A 67 16.98 23.35 9.02
N THR A 68 16.43 22.84 10.12
CA THR A 68 17.16 22.00 11.08
C THR A 68 16.79 20.53 10.95
N ASP A 69 15.50 20.23 10.76
CA ASP A 69 14.99 18.88 10.74
C ASP A 69 13.90 18.67 9.67
N LEU A 70 13.79 17.43 9.22
CA LEU A 70 12.68 16.91 8.45
C LEU A 70 12.07 15.72 9.21
N ILE A 71 10.84 15.89 9.70
CA ILE A 71 10.15 14.90 10.55
C ILE A 71 8.99 14.30 9.76
N PRO A 72 8.99 12.99 9.50
CA PRO A 72 7.84 12.34 8.86
C PRO A 72 6.65 12.31 9.82
N LEU A 73 5.47 12.67 9.32
CA LEU A 73 4.22 12.65 10.08
C LEU A 73 3.33 11.51 9.60
N ASP A 74 2.51 10.97 10.49
CA ASP A 74 1.57 9.91 10.18
C ASP A 74 0.37 10.48 9.41
N ALA A 75 0.20 10.03 8.17
CA ALA A 75 -0.89 10.47 7.30
C ALA A 75 -2.28 10.09 7.85
N SER A 76 -2.38 9.01 8.63
CA SER A 76 -3.66 8.55 9.19
C SER A 76 -4.20 9.49 10.28
N THR A 77 -3.34 10.33 10.85
CA THR A 77 -3.69 11.30 11.91
C THR A 77 -3.99 12.69 11.35
N CYS A 78 -3.85 12.88 10.04
CA CYS A 78 -4.02 14.17 9.38
C CYS A 78 -5.49 14.46 9.06
N SER A 79 -5.95 15.66 9.44
CA SER A 79 -7.17 16.24 8.88
C SER A 79 -6.86 17.55 8.15
N ILE A 80 -7.51 17.74 7.00
CA ILE A 80 -7.26 18.90 6.14
C ILE A 80 -8.43 19.85 6.26
N ARG A 81 -8.16 21.09 6.57
CA ARG A 81 -9.18 22.13 6.75
C ARG A 81 -8.91 23.31 5.83
N TRP A 82 -9.92 23.70 5.07
CA TRP A 82 -9.88 24.90 4.24
C TRP A 82 -10.14 26.16 5.08
N ASP A 83 -9.30 27.16 4.92
CA ASP A 83 -9.45 28.47 5.50
C ASP A 83 -9.82 29.46 4.39
N GLY A 84 -11.06 29.92 4.40
CA GLY A 84 -11.59 30.81 3.37
C GLY A 84 -11.06 32.24 3.45
N GLU A 85 -10.64 32.69 4.64
CA GLU A 85 -10.04 34.02 4.85
C GLU A 85 -8.59 34.04 4.40
N ALA A 86 -7.81 33.04 4.84
CA ALA A 86 -6.41 32.89 4.48
C ALA A 86 -6.22 32.31 3.07
N ARG A 87 -7.26 31.77 2.45
CA ARG A 87 -7.26 31.12 1.13
C ARG A 87 -6.22 30.04 0.98
N HIS A 88 -6.02 29.23 2.04
CA HIS A 88 -5.17 28.05 1.98
C HIS A 88 -5.69 26.93 2.88
N TYR A 89 -5.11 25.75 2.74
CA TYR A 89 -5.42 24.61 3.58
C TYR A 89 -4.52 24.59 4.80
N TRP A 90 -5.09 24.23 5.95
CA TRP A 90 -4.37 23.88 7.16
C TRP A 90 -4.36 22.36 7.31
N TYR A 91 -3.25 21.84 7.83
CA TYR A 91 -3.05 20.43 8.08
C TYR A 91 -2.93 20.21 9.58
N ASP A 92 -3.94 19.59 10.16
CA ASP A 92 -4.05 19.33 11.59
C ASP A 92 -3.67 17.85 11.83
N PHE A 93 -2.60 17.61 12.59
CA PHE A 93 -2.13 16.28 12.97
C PHE A 93 -2.41 16.06 14.44
N THR A 94 -3.04 14.93 14.79
CA THR A 94 -3.39 14.59 16.17
C THR A 94 -2.80 13.23 16.53
N ALA A 95 -1.91 13.20 17.52
CA ALA A 95 -1.32 11.97 18.03
C ALA A 95 -1.17 12.06 19.56
N ASP A 96 -1.52 11.01 20.27
CA ASP A 96 -1.39 10.88 21.73
C ASP A 96 -1.99 12.05 22.53
N GLY A 97 -3.10 12.62 22.05
CA GLY A 97 -3.77 13.75 22.68
C GLY A 97 -3.12 15.11 22.42
N LEU A 98 -2.04 15.15 21.65
CA LEU A 98 -1.42 16.39 21.18
C LEU A 98 -1.86 16.69 19.75
N SER A 99 -2.14 17.95 19.47
CA SER A 99 -2.51 18.42 18.14
C SER A 99 -1.56 19.51 17.68
N ILE A 100 -1.11 19.39 16.41
CA ILE A 100 -0.30 20.41 15.76
C ILE A 100 -0.95 20.82 14.44
N THR A 101 -1.06 22.11 14.22
CA THR A 101 -1.57 22.70 12.98
C THR A 101 -0.42 23.27 12.16
N LEU A 102 -0.27 22.81 10.93
CA LEU A 102 0.81 23.20 10.04
C LEU A 102 0.27 23.82 8.74
N ALA A 103 0.96 24.87 8.30
CA ALA A 103 0.71 25.46 6.99
C ALA A 103 1.38 24.63 5.88
N PRO A 104 0.91 24.71 4.62
CA PRO A 104 1.54 24.01 3.49
C PRO A 104 3.02 24.33 3.31
N SER A 105 3.47 25.54 3.67
CA SER A 105 4.87 25.96 3.59
C SER A 105 5.81 25.26 4.59
N GLN A 106 5.23 24.67 5.63
CA GLN A 106 5.96 23.94 6.67
C GLN A 106 6.01 22.42 6.38
N LEU A 107 5.39 21.98 5.29
CA LEU A 107 5.28 20.57 4.92
C LEU A 107 5.89 20.30 3.56
N VAL A 108 6.63 19.20 3.45
CA VAL A 108 6.83 18.47 2.19
C VAL A 108 5.62 17.55 2.05
N ILE A 109 4.85 17.71 0.99
CA ILE A 109 3.63 16.96 0.73
C ILE A 109 3.81 16.19 -0.57
N VAL A 110 3.75 14.88 -0.50
CA VAL A 110 3.89 14.02 -1.67
C VAL A 110 2.69 13.10 -1.78
N PHE A 111 2.19 12.96 -2.99
CA PHE A 111 1.04 12.09 -3.28
C PHE A 111 1.48 10.81 -3.99
N PHE A 112 0.77 9.72 -3.71
CA PHE A 112 0.81 8.55 -4.57
C PHE A 112 -0.05 8.80 -5.80
N ASP A 113 -1.30 9.22 -5.58
CA ASP A 113 -2.24 9.67 -6.61
C ASP A 113 -3.18 10.72 -6.02
N THR A 114 -3.70 11.63 -6.84
CA THR A 114 -4.62 12.70 -6.42
C THR A 114 -5.42 13.25 -7.60
N TYR A 115 -6.63 13.69 -7.35
CA TYR A 115 -7.45 14.40 -8.34
C TYR A 115 -7.45 15.92 -8.18
N ASP A 116 -7.25 16.40 -6.96
CA ASP A 116 -7.42 17.82 -6.60
C ASP A 116 -6.12 18.49 -6.12
N GLY A 117 -5.03 17.70 -5.97
CA GLY A 117 -3.77 18.20 -5.41
C GLY A 117 -3.79 18.49 -3.91
N VAL A 118 -4.84 18.09 -3.21
CA VAL A 118 -5.03 18.29 -1.77
C VAL A 118 -5.20 16.96 -1.04
N HIS A 119 -6.07 16.11 -1.57
CA HIS A 119 -6.38 14.80 -1.02
C HIS A 119 -5.70 13.70 -1.83
N GLY A 120 -4.83 12.95 -1.16
CA GLY A 120 -4.18 11.79 -1.78
C GLY A 120 -5.08 10.56 -1.76
N ARG A 121 -4.90 9.70 -2.77
CA ARG A 121 -5.49 8.37 -2.85
C ARG A 121 -4.39 7.33 -2.79
N GLY A 122 -4.42 6.51 -1.77
CA GLY A 122 -3.46 5.43 -1.59
C GLY A 122 -3.92 4.11 -2.18
N VAL A 123 -3.00 3.15 -2.19
CA VAL A 123 -3.30 1.78 -2.65
C VAL A 123 -4.45 1.16 -1.85
N LEU A 124 -4.56 1.46 -0.55
CA LEU A 124 -5.67 0.97 0.28
C LEU A 124 -7.03 1.47 -0.19
N ASP A 125 -7.11 2.68 -0.72
CA ASP A 125 -8.35 3.22 -1.27
C ASP A 125 -8.65 2.64 -2.65
N LEU A 126 -7.65 2.57 -3.52
CA LEU A 126 -7.79 2.05 -4.88
C LEU A 126 -8.12 0.56 -4.90
N ALA A 127 -7.50 -0.22 -4.02
CA ALA A 127 -7.66 -1.67 -3.95
C ALA A 127 -8.72 -2.12 -2.93
N ARG A 128 -9.49 -1.23 -2.32
CA ARG A 128 -10.42 -1.52 -1.22
C ARG A 128 -11.38 -2.66 -1.52
N GLU A 129 -12.02 -2.63 -2.67
CA GLU A 129 -13.00 -3.66 -3.05
C GLU A 129 -12.33 -5.00 -3.39
N THR A 130 -11.18 -4.96 -4.03
CA THR A 130 -10.38 -6.17 -4.30
C THR A 130 -9.90 -6.83 -3.01
N ILE A 131 -9.41 -6.03 -2.04
CA ILE A 131 -8.97 -6.54 -0.72
C ILE A 131 -10.14 -7.18 0.02
N LYS A 132 -11.34 -6.58 0.00
CA LYS A 132 -12.54 -7.16 0.62
C LYS A 132 -12.95 -8.46 -0.06
N ALA A 133 -12.94 -8.51 -1.39
CA ALA A 133 -13.29 -9.70 -2.15
C ALA A 133 -12.32 -10.85 -1.88
N ASP A 134 -11.00 -10.57 -1.89
CA ASP A 134 -9.97 -11.56 -1.58
C ASP A 134 -10.06 -12.05 -0.13
N GLY A 135 -10.32 -11.15 0.83
CA GLY A 135 -10.54 -11.50 2.23
C GLY A 135 -11.75 -12.45 2.41
N SER A 136 -12.82 -12.21 1.66
CA SER A 136 -14.00 -13.09 1.65
C SER A 136 -13.70 -14.45 1.07
N ALA A 137 -12.93 -14.51 -0.04
CA ALA A 137 -12.49 -15.75 -0.66
C ALA A 137 -11.56 -16.54 0.27
N GLN A 138 -10.63 -15.87 0.94
CA GLN A 138 -9.75 -16.51 1.94
C GLN A 138 -10.54 -17.08 3.12
N MET A 139 -11.53 -16.35 3.62
CA MET A 139 -12.39 -16.82 4.72
C MET A 139 -13.21 -18.05 4.28
N TYR A 140 -13.74 -18.03 3.05
CA TYR A 140 -14.40 -19.19 2.47
C TYR A 140 -13.47 -20.40 2.38
N GLY A 141 -12.27 -20.23 1.82
CA GLY A 141 -11.27 -21.29 1.73
C GLY A 141 -10.87 -21.85 3.09
N ARG A 142 -10.66 -20.97 4.08
CA ARG A 142 -10.34 -21.39 5.45
C ARG A 142 -11.46 -22.26 6.04
N LYS A 143 -12.72 -21.82 5.94
CA LYS A 143 -13.86 -22.60 6.42
C LYS A 143 -14.01 -23.93 5.70
N PHE A 144 -13.77 -23.94 4.38
CA PHE A 144 -13.80 -25.16 3.58
C PHE A 144 -12.79 -26.19 4.08
N TYR A 145 -11.52 -25.76 4.27
CA TYR A 145 -10.46 -26.65 4.78
C TYR A 145 -10.67 -27.03 6.26
N GLN A 146 -11.14 -26.11 7.10
CA GLN A 146 -11.48 -26.41 8.50
C GLN A 146 -12.58 -27.47 8.63
N ASN A 147 -13.53 -27.50 7.69
CA ASN A 147 -14.57 -28.52 7.62
C ASN A 147 -14.11 -29.80 6.89
N GLY A 148 -12.80 -30.03 6.75
CA GLY A 148 -12.22 -31.23 6.13
C GLY A 148 -12.46 -31.33 4.63
N ALA A 149 -12.58 -30.18 3.93
CA ALA A 149 -12.89 -30.10 2.49
C ALA A 149 -14.19 -30.82 2.10
N ARG A 150 -15.09 -31.02 3.04
CA ARG A 150 -16.39 -31.68 2.79
C ARG A 150 -17.40 -30.65 2.31
N MET A 151 -18.15 -31.06 1.29
CA MET A 151 -19.24 -30.26 0.75
C MET A 151 -20.45 -30.34 1.67
N SER A 152 -21.17 -29.22 1.77
CA SER A 152 -22.52 -29.23 2.36
C SER A 152 -23.43 -30.16 1.56
N GLY A 153 -24.26 -30.92 2.22
CA GLY A 153 -25.19 -31.80 1.59
C GLY A 153 -26.59 -31.70 2.20
N ILE A 154 -27.57 -32.25 1.52
CA ILE A 154 -28.92 -32.40 2.03
C ILE A 154 -29.08 -33.84 2.46
N VAL A 155 -29.61 -34.04 3.67
CA VAL A 155 -30.08 -35.34 4.11
C VAL A 155 -31.58 -35.40 3.90
N GLU A 156 -31.99 -36.23 2.94
CA GLU A 156 -33.41 -36.51 2.70
C GLU A 156 -33.86 -37.67 3.57
N VAL A 157 -35.04 -37.54 4.12
CA VAL A 157 -35.63 -38.54 5.03
C VAL A 157 -37.07 -38.79 4.59
N ASP A 158 -37.44 -40.05 4.42
CA ASP A 158 -38.78 -40.46 3.98
C ASP A 158 -39.88 -40.32 5.05
N ALA A 159 -39.57 -39.70 6.18
CA ALA A 159 -40.49 -39.51 7.31
C ALA A 159 -40.65 -38.05 7.67
N ASP A 160 -41.84 -37.61 8.04
CA ASP A 160 -42.05 -36.25 8.56
C ASP A 160 -41.51 -36.16 10.01
N LEU A 161 -40.39 -35.47 10.13
CA LEU A 161 -39.66 -35.28 11.38
C LEU A 161 -40.09 -33.98 12.05
N GLY A 162 -40.50 -34.05 13.32
CA GLY A 162 -40.66 -32.85 14.14
C GLY A 162 -39.36 -32.07 14.34
N LYS A 163 -39.42 -30.89 14.97
CA LYS A 163 -38.26 -30.04 15.19
C LYS A 163 -37.09 -30.78 15.86
N ASP A 164 -37.40 -31.57 16.91
CA ASP A 164 -36.41 -32.29 17.70
C ASP A 164 -35.70 -33.40 16.89
N GLY A 165 -36.43 -34.09 16.00
CA GLY A 165 -35.85 -35.08 15.10
C GLY A 165 -34.90 -34.48 14.06
N ARG A 166 -35.24 -33.30 13.52
CA ARG A 166 -34.36 -32.56 12.57
C ARG A 166 -33.07 -32.09 13.24
N GLU A 167 -33.16 -31.62 14.48
CA GLU A 167 -32.01 -31.16 15.27
C GLU A 167 -31.11 -32.34 15.68
N ALA A 168 -31.68 -33.48 16.05
CA ALA A 168 -30.92 -34.70 16.38
C ALA A 168 -30.10 -35.17 15.16
N ILE A 169 -30.73 -35.25 13.97
CA ILE A 169 -30.02 -35.62 12.72
C ILE A 169 -28.95 -34.64 12.35
N LYS A 170 -29.24 -33.34 12.45
CA LYS A 170 -28.25 -32.28 12.20
C LYS A 170 -27.03 -32.42 13.11
N ASN A 171 -27.25 -32.67 14.41
CA ASN A 171 -26.18 -32.79 15.39
C ASN A 171 -25.34 -34.06 15.14
N GLU A 172 -26.00 -35.17 14.82
CA GLU A 172 -25.33 -36.41 14.50
C GLU A 172 -24.47 -36.28 13.24
N PHE A 173 -25.00 -35.69 12.15
CA PHE A 173 -24.25 -35.40 10.93
C PHE A 173 -23.10 -34.41 11.18
N SER A 174 -23.33 -33.39 12.02
CA SER A 174 -22.31 -32.40 12.39
C SER A 174 -21.14 -33.06 13.15
N ARG A 175 -21.37 -34.08 13.94
CA ARG A 175 -20.30 -34.84 14.62
C ARG A 175 -19.39 -35.59 13.64
N TYR A 176 -19.93 -36.12 12.55
CA TYR A 176 -19.15 -36.78 11.50
C TYR A 176 -18.49 -35.78 10.52
N ALA A 177 -18.98 -34.56 10.48
CA ALA A 177 -18.49 -33.50 9.57
C ALA A 177 -17.50 -32.53 10.24
N ALA A 178 -17.33 -32.55 11.55
CA ALA A 178 -16.54 -31.59 12.30
C ALA A 178 -15.08 -32.04 12.42
N GLY A 179 -14.16 -31.23 11.86
CA GLY A 179 -12.72 -31.25 12.12
C GLY A 179 -11.86 -31.96 11.07
N ALA A 180 -10.63 -31.46 10.91
CA ALA A 180 -9.62 -32.03 10.02
C ALA A 180 -9.18 -33.45 10.44
N GLU A 181 -9.26 -33.77 11.72
CA GLU A 181 -8.93 -35.09 12.28
C GLU A 181 -9.96 -36.17 11.91
N ASP A 182 -11.20 -35.78 11.59
CA ASP A 182 -12.29 -36.67 11.23
C ASP A 182 -12.56 -36.71 9.70
N ALA A 183 -11.67 -36.16 8.92
CA ALA A 183 -11.87 -35.94 7.48
C ALA A 183 -12.12 -37.22 6.65
N PHE A 184 -11.75 -38.40 7.13
CA PHE A 184 -11.86 -39.68 6.44
C PHE A 184 -12.82 -40.67 7.09
N LYS A 185 -13.59 -40.27 8.12
CA LYS A 185 -14.58 -41.16 8.74
C LYS A 185 -15.79 -41.37 7.83
N VAL A 186 -16.20 -42.62 7.69
CA VAL A 186 -17.36 -42.99 6.90
C VAL A 186 -18.61 -42.88 7.78
N ALA A 187 -19.59 -42.07 7.38
CA ALA A 187 -20.88 -42.04 8.01
C ALA A 187 -21.75 -43.19 7.51
N VAL A 188 -22.30 -44.02 8.43
CA VAL A 188 -23.23 -45.08 8.09
C VAL A 188 -24.64 -44.53 8.24
N LEU A 189 -25.38 -44.48 7.13
CA LEU A 189 -26.78 -44.05 7.13
C LEU A 189 -27.68 -45.29 7.29
N THR A 190 -28.68 -45.19 8.16
CA THR A 190 -29.74 -46.19 8.34
C THR A 190 -30.77 -46.08 7.21
N ARG A 191 -31.62 -47.12 7.08
CA ARG A 191 -32.69 -47.11 6.04
C ARG A 191 -33.57 -45.86 6.15
N GLY A 192 -33.86 -45.23 5.02
CA GLY A 192 -34.70 -44.03 4.95
C GLY A 192 -33.92 -42.71 4.92
N TYR A 193 -32.58 -42.72 5.00
CA TYR A 193 -31.77 -41.53 4.88
C TYR A 193 -30.96 -41.56 3.57
N LYS A 194 -31.06 -40.52 2.78
CA LYS A 194 -30.29 -40.33 1.59
C LYS A 194 -29.48 -39.04 1.66
N TYR A 195 -28.18 -39.13 1.57
CA TYR A 195 -27.30 -37.97 1.48
C TYR A 195 -27.07 -37.58 0.03
N SER A 196 -27.47 -36.37 -0.30
CA SER A 196 -27.19 -35.76 -1.59
C SER A 196 -26.20 -34.62 -1.41
N PRO A 197 -24.93 -34.76 -1.85
CA PRO A 197 -23.98 -33.66 -1.76
C PRO A 197 -24.45 -32.53 -2.68
N ILE A 198 -24.49 -31.31 -2.12
CA ILE A 198 -24.67 -30.10 -2.94
C ILE A 198 -23.30 -29.80 -3.55
N GLY A 199 -23.04 -30.44 -4.68
CA GLY A 199 -21.72 -30.44 -5.27
C GLY A 199 -21.34 -29.15 -5.96
N LEU A 200 -20.06 -28.78 -5.82
CA LEU A 200 -19.37 -27.82 -6.67
C LEU A 200 -17.98 -28.39 -6.97
N ASN A 201 -17.93 -29.38 -7.85
CA ASN A 201 -16.70 -30.06 -8.23
C ASN A 201 -15.74 -29.24 -9.15
N GLN A 202 -16.10 -27.99 -9.51
CA GLN A 202 -15.27 -27.13 -10.37
C GLN A 202 -14.59 -25.97 -9.61
N LYS A 203 -14.80 -25.83 -8.29
CA LYS A 203 -14.37 -24.63 -7.55
C LYS A 203 -12.93 -24.67 -7.04
N ASP A 204 -12.28 -25.81 -6.96
CA ASP A 204 -10.90 -25.85 -6.45
C ASP A 204 -9.91 -25.27 -7.46
N SER A 205 -10.09 -25.55 -8.76
CA SER A 205 -9.28 -24.92 -9.81
C SER A 205 -9.60 -23.43 -9.95
N GLN A 206 -10.87 -23.04 -9.87
CA GLN A 206 -11.29 -21.63 -9.91
C GLN A 206 -10.80 -20.81 -8.71
N TYR A 207 -10.67 -21.43 -7.53
CA TYR A 207 -10.12 -20.75 -6.35
C TYR A 207 -8.63 -20.44 -6.52
N ILE A 208 -7.84 -21.36 -7.09
CA ILE A 208 -6.42 -21.14 -7.39
C ILE A 208 -6.25 -20.07 -8.46
N GLU A 209 -7.06 -20.12 -9.52
CA GLU A 209 -7.08 -19.10 -10.57
C GLU A 209 -7.48 -17.72 -10.04
N SER A 210 -8.48 -17.64 -9.14
CA SER A 210 -8.91 -16.37 -8.53
C SER A 210 -7.81 -15.74 -7.67
N ARG A 211 -6.96 -16.52 -7.03
CA ARG A 211 -5.80 -16.01 -6.28
C ARG A 211 -4.71 -15.45 -7.19
N GLY A 212 -4.48 -16.05 -8.36
CA GLY A 212 -3.60 -15.50 -9.39
C GLY A 212 -4.08 -14.13 -9.88
N PHE A 213 -5.38 -13.99 -10.08
CA PHE A 213 -6.02 -12.75 -10.50
C PHE A 213 -5.86 -11.63 -9.46
N SER A 214 -5.98 -11.92 -8.15
CA SER A 214 -5.76 -10.93 -7.08
C SER A 214 -4.36 -10.32 -7.10
N VAL A 215 -3.33 -11.10 -7.45
CA VAL A 215 -1.95 -10.57 -7.56
C VAL A 215 -1.79 -9.66 -8.78
N GLU A 216 -2.42 -10.01 -9.91
CA GLU A 216 -2.43 -9.15 -11.10
C GLU A 216 -3.16 -7.83 -10.85
N GLU A 217 -4.24 -7.85 -10.08
CA GLU A 217 -4.93 -6.62 -9.67
C GLU A 217 -4.06 -5.75 -8.77
N VAL A 218 -3.37 -6.32 -7.79
CA VAL A 218 -2.41 -5.58 -6.96
C VAL A 218 -1.34 -4.93 -7.84
N SER A 219 -0.83 -5.66 -8.86
CA SER A 219 0.11 -5.11 -9.84
C SER A 219 -0.47 -3.89 -10.57
N ARG A 220 -1.74 -3.92 -10.98
CA ARG A 220 -2.42 -2.80 -11.66
C ARG A 220 -2.57 -1.58 -10.78
N PHE A 221 -2.95 -1.75 -9.50
CA PHE A 221 -3.12 -0.62 -8.58
C PHE A 221 -1.80 0.01 -8.13
N THR A 222 -0.75 -0.79 -8.01
CA THR A 222 0.55 -0.33 -7.50
C THR A 222 1.50 0.11 -8.59
N GLY A 223 1.27 -0.31 -9.84
CA GLY A 223 2.23 -0.19 -10.93
C GLY A 223 3.46 -1.08 -10.77
N ILE A 224 3.49 -1.96 -9.75
CA ILE A 224 4.58 -2.91 -9.54
C ILE A 224 4.36 -4.10 -10.48
N PRO A 225 5.29 -4.41 -11.38
CA PRO A 225 5.15 -5.52 -12.30
C PRO A 225 4.96 -6.87 -11.60
N ALA A 226 4.12 -7.74 -12.15
CA ALA A 226 3.76 -9.01 -11.54
C ALA A 226 4.98 -9.93 -11.28
N TYR A 227 6.04 -9.85 -12.10
CA TYR A 227 7.26 -10.62 -11.90
C TYR A 227 8.01 -10.23 -10.60
N MET A 228 7.92 -8.97 -10.16
CA MET A 228 8.49 -8.51 -8.88
C MET A 228 7.67 -9.02 -7.69
N LEU A 229 6.41 -9.37 -7.90
CA LEU A 229 5.53 -9.97 -6.90
C LEU A 229 5.63 -11.50 -6.89
N GLN A 230 6.67 -12.06 -7.53
CA GLN A 230 6.95 -13.51 -7.64
C GLN A 230 5.83 -14.31 -8.32
N THR A 231 5.05 -13.67 -9.17
CA THR A 231 4.02 -14.30 -9.99
C THR A 231 4.34 -14.10 -11.46
N GLY A 232 4.27 -15.19 -12.23
CA GLY A 232 4.53 -15.16 -13.67
C GLY A 232 5.78 -15.91 -14.09
N LYS A 233 5.84 -16.29 -15.37
CA LYS A 233 7.01 -16.94 -15.99
C LYS A 233 8.12 -15.91 -16.16
N GLN A 234 9.20 -16.07 -15.41
CA GLN A 234 10.40 -15.24 -15.60
C GLN A 234 11.13 -15.69 -16.87
N SER A 235 11.34 -14.77 -17.80
CA SER A 235 12.26 -14.95 -18.92
C SER A 235 13.53 -14.16 -18.64
N TYR A 236 14.66 -14.84 -18.52
CA TYR A 236 15.96 -14.23 -18.18
C TYR A 236 16.43 -13.16 -19.17
N GLN A 237 16.01 -13.22 -20.42
CA GLN A 237 16.44 -12.28 -21.47
C GLN A 237 15.69 -10.93 -21.45
N SER A 238 14.64 -10.78 -20.65
CA SER A 238 13.87 -9.54 -20.62
C SER A 238 13.98 -8.76 -19.28
N ASN A 239 14.80 -9.23 -18.32
CA ASN A 239 14.86 -8.64 -16.99
C ASN A 239 15.39 -7.19 -17.00
N GLU A 240 16.39 -6.90 -17.80
CA GLU A 240 16.97 -5.55 -17.89
C GLU A 240 15.97 -4.55 -18.49
N GLN A 241 15.29 -4.94 -19.58
CA GLN A 241 14.26 -4.11 -20.20
C GLN A 241 13.06 -3.91 -19.26
N GLN A 242 12.65 -4.95 -18.54
CA GLN A 242 11.55 -4.86 -17.55
C GLN A 242 11.91 -3.97 -16.37
N GLN A 243 13.17 -3.98 -15.91
CA GLN A 243 13.65 -3.06 -14.89
C GLN A 243 13.64 -1.59 -15.37
N LEU A 244 14.10 -1.35 -16.59
CA LEU A 244 14.04 -0.04 -17.21
C LEU A 244 12.61 0.47 -17.31
N ASP A 245 11.70 -0.36 -17.82
CA ASP A 245 10.27 -0.03 -17.94
C ASP A 245 9.65 0.31 -16.59
N PHE A 246 9.97 -0.45 -15.54
CA PHE A 246 9.49 -0.15 -14.18
C PHE A 246 10.03 1.18 -13.66
N VAL A 247 11.33 1.45 -13.87
CA VAL A 247 11.93 2.70 -13.43
C VAL A 247 11.34 3.88 -14.20
N GLU A 248 11.22 3.78 -15.52
CA GLU A 248 10.74 4.87 -16.37
C GLU A 248 9.24 5.14 -16.21
N ASN A 249 8.43 4.08 -16.22
CA ASN A 249 6.98 4.22 -16.27
C ASN A 249 6.33 4.29 -14.89
N THR A 250 6.93 3.68 -13.86
CA THR A 250 6.34 3.65 -12.52
C THR A 250 7.07 4.55 -11.53
N LEU A 251 8.41 4.47 -11.45
CA LEU A 251 9.13 5.20 -10.41
C LEU A 251 9.43 6.65 -10.78
N LEU A 252 9.80 6.92 -12.03
CA LEU A 252 10.25 8.24 -12.46
C LEU A 252 9.20 9.34 -12.28
N PRO A 253 7.90 9.13 -12.55
CA PRO A 253 6.87 10.13 -12.27
C PRO A 253 6.84 10.53 -10.79
N HIS A 254 6.88 9.55 -9.88
CA HIS A 254 6.92 9.82 -8.44
C HIS A 254 8.23 10.49 -8.00
N VAL A 255 9.39 10.06 -8.56
CA VAL A 255 10.68 10.71 -8.27
C VAL A 255 10.64 12.17 -8.69
N THR A 256 10.10 12.45 -9.87
CA THR A 256 9.99 13.82 -10.39
C THR A 256 9.12 14.71 -9.51
N ALA A 257 7.96 14.18 -9.06
CA ALA A 257 7.08 14.90 -8.13
C ALA A 257 7.80 15.23 -6.81
N TRP A 258 8.56 14.26 -6.27
CA TRP A 258 9.38 14.47 -5.07
C TRP A 258 10.47 15.52 -5.29
N GLU A 259 11.18 15.47 -6.40
CA GLU A 259 12.23 16.43 -6.75
C GLU A 259 11.67 17.86 -6.78
N GLN A 260 10.52 18.03 -7.42
CA GLN A 260 9.86 19.33 -7.54
C GLN A 260 9.38 19.85 -6.19
N GLU A 261 8.68 19.01 -5.41
CA GLU A 261 8.18 19.39 -4.09
C GLU A 261 9.32 19.73 -3.12
N MET A 262 10.34 18.88 -3.04
CA MET A 262 11.49 19.13 -2.18
C MET A 262 12.28 20.36 -2.63
N SER A 263 12.42 20.58 -3.93
CA SER A 263 13.06 21.79 -4.45
C SER A 263 12.30 23.04 -4.03
N TYR A 264 10.98 23.05 -4.19
CA TYR A 264 10.13 24.17 -3.82
C TYR A 264 10.18 24.49 -2.33
N LYS A 265 10.08 23.46 -1.48
CA LYS A 265 9.97 23.60 -0.02
C LYS A 265 11.31 23.82 0.70
N LEU A 266 12.37 23.15 0.24
CA LEU A 266 13.66 23.17 0.93
C LEU A 266 14.62 24.24 0.40
N ILE A 267 14.59 24.51 -0.91
CA ILE A 267 15.47 25.53 -1.52
C ILE A 267 14.83 26.92 -1.44
N GLY A 268 13.51 26.98 -1.64
CA GLY A 268 12.73 28.20 -1.71
C GLY A 268 12.77 28.85 -3.10
N TRP A 269 11.73 29.63 -3.42
CA TRP A 269 11.47 30.18 -4.73
C TRP A 269 12.59 31.10 -5.26
N ARG A 270 13.21 31.92 -4.39
CA ARG A 270 14.28 32.88 -4.81
C ARG A 270 15.51 32.18 -5.40
N ARG A 271 15.93 31.05 -4.80
CA ARG A 271 17.04 30.27 -5.34
C ARG A 271 16.61 29.47 -6.59
N GLN A 272 15.35 29.04 -6.65
CA GLN A 272 14.84 28.37 -7.85
C GLN A 272 14.82 29.31 -9.08
N GLU A 273 14.48 30.58 -8.92
CA GLU A 273 14.62 31.60 -9.98
C GLU A 273 16.06 31.73 -10.49
N GLN A 274 17.04 31.49 -9.63
CA GLN A 274 18.46 31.43 -9.98
C GLN A 274 18.90 30.10 -10.59
N GLY A 275 17.94 29.20 -10.86
CA GLY A 275 18.20 27.89 -11.48
C GLY A 275 18.61 26.78 -10.51
N TRP A 276 18.45 26.97 -9.19
CA TRP A 276 18.76 25.93 -8.20
C TRP A 276 17.63 24.90 -8.10
N TYR A 277 17.99 23.61 -8.05
CA TYR A 277 17.04 22.51 -7.88
C TYR A 277 17.69 21.27 -7.26
N LEU A 278 16.88 20.43 -6.64
CA LEU A 278 17.27 19.12 -6.15
C LEU A 278 17.00 18.06 -7.22
N ARG A 279 17.91 17.12 -7.37
CA ARG A 279 17.73 15.98 -8.25
C ARG A 279 18.17 14.70 -7.60
N ALA A 280 17.40 13.65 -7.80
CA ALA A 280 17.72 12.29 -7.40
C ALA A 280 18.60 11.61 -8.44
N ASN A 281 19.56 10.84 -7.99
CA ASN A 281 20.35 10.00 -8.89
C ASN A 281 19.64 8.67 -9.14
N VAL A 282 18.81 8.63 -10.16
CA VAL A 282 18.04 7.43 -10.56
C VAL A 282 18.96 6.33 -11.14
N GLY A 283 20.14 6.70 -11.68
CA GLY A 283 21.10 5.74 -12.22
C GLY A 283 21.61 4.70 -11.22
N VAL A 284 21.43 4.94 -9.91
CA VAL A 284 21.74 3.96 -8.86
C VAL A 284 20.79 2.75 -8.89
N LEU A 285 19.59 2.88 -9.46
CA LEU A 285 18.61 1.80 -9.58
C LEU A 285 18.82 0.90 -10.79
N LEU A 286 19.67 1.32 -11.72
CA LEU A 286 19.93 0.65 -13.00
C LEU A 286 21.28 -0.07 -13.04
N ARG A 287 21.94 -0.22 -11.88
CA ARG A 287 23.25 -0.89 -11.73
C ARG A 287 23.12 -2.28 -11.19
#